data_9d15a6dd5d5a564eb21818e7dd38a84f
#
_entry.id   9d15a6dd5d5a564eb21818e7dd38a84f
#
_cell.length_a   1.000
_cell.length_b   1.000
_cell.length_c   1.000
_cell.angle_alpha   90.00
_cell.angle_beta   90.00
_cell.angle_gamma   90.00
#
_symmetry.space_group_name_H-M   'P 1'
#
loop_
_entity.id
_entity.type
_entity.pdbx_description
1 polymer ?
#
loop_
_entity_poly.entity_id
_entity_poly.type
_entity_poly.pdbx_seq_one_letter_code
_entity_poly.pdbx_strand_id
1 'polypeptide(L)'
;MNSPLLLPASPFTARANRKAAPWDDDKLREECGLFGIYGHDDAAAHTALGLHALQHRGQESAGIVAYDGEQFHSHRAHGLVGDNFNDPETMARLKGGVAMGHVRYSTSGDVVTRNIQPLFAEFMFGGLAVAHNGNLTNAYQLRRTLVERGNIFQSTSDTEVIIHLMAISTAGHVIDRLIEALKQIEGAYSLVAMTQKKLIGVRDPMGVRPLVLGRLGDSHILASETCALDIIGADFIRDVEPGEIIVIDANGVNSYHPFGQARARRFCIFEHVYFARPDSVIEGQNVYEVRKRIGVELAHESPVEADVVVPVPDSGVP
;
A
#
# COMPACT_ATOMS: atom_id res chain seq x y z
N MET A 1 -6.03 -25.65 -64.77
CA MET A 1 -5.99 -26.11 -63.36
C MET A 1 -5.04 -25.19 -62.60
N ASN A 2 -5.55 -24.14 -62.01
CA ASN A 2 -4.79 -23.17 -61.23
C ASN A 2 -5.02 -23.44 -59.74
N SER A 3 -3.99 -23.96 -59.05
CA SER A 3 -3.96 -24.04 -57.59
C SER A 3 -3.73 -22.63 -57.00
N PRO A 4 -4.47 -22.21 -56.00
CA PRO A 4 -4.19 -20.96 -55.33
C PRO A 4 -2.98 -21.12 -54.38
N LEU A 5 -2.05 -20.22 -54.55
CA LEU A 5 -0.89 -20.04 -53.61
C LEU A 5 -1.45 -19.65 -52.21
N LEU A 6 -1.30 -20.53 -51.27
CA LEU A 6 -1.51 -20.23 -49.86
C LEU A 6 -0.34 -19.35 -49.37
N LEU A 7 -0.63 -18.07 -49.11
CA LEU A 7 0.26 -17.17 -48.41
C LEU A 7 0.44 -17.64 -46.95
N PRO A 8 1.62 -17.61 -46.37
CA PRO A 8 1.86 -17.97 -45.00
C PRO A 8 1.10 -16.96 -44.07
N ALA A 9 0.39 -17.49 -43.09
CA ALA A 9 -0.34 -16.70 -42.10
C ALA A 9 0.59 -15.70 -41.39
N SER A 10 0.12 -14.46 -41.32
CA SER A 10 0.82 -13.38 -40.63
C SER A 10 1.17 -13.78 -39.19
N PRO A 11 2.38 -13.49 -38.70
CA PRO A 11 2.77 -13.77 -37.31
C PRO A 11 1.96 -12.99 -36.26
N PHE A 12 1.12 -12.05 -36.69
CA PHE A 12 0.25 -11.26 -35.82
C PHE A 12 -1.08 -11.94 -35.44
N THR A 13 -1.47 -13.05 -36.08
CA THR A 13 -2.74 -13.75 -35.77
C THR A 13 -2.60 -14.84 -34.67
N ALA A 14 -1.38 -15.14 -34.20
CA ALA A 14 -1.15 -16.16 -33.16
C ALA A 14 -1.33 -15.63 -31.72
N ARG A 15 -1.77 -14.39 -31.50
CA ARG A 15 -1.96 -13.82 -30.14
C ARG A 15 -3.34 -14.04 -29.50
N ALA A 16 -4.29 -14.66 -30.20
CA ALA A 16 -5.69 -14.69 -29.78
C ALA A 16 -6.07 -15.77 -28.75
N ASN A 17 -5.16 -16.65 -28.28
CA ASN A 17 -5.49 -17.74 -27.36
C ASN A 17 -4.41 -18.11 -26.33
N ARG A 18 -3.55 -17.20 -25.94
CA ARG A 18 -2.83 -17.38 -24.66
C ARG A 18 -3.76 -16.91 -23.56
N LYS A 19 -4.26 -17.83 -22.73
CA LYS A 19 -4.74 -17.44 -21.40
C LYS A 19 -3.62 -16.61 -20.76
N ALA A 20 -3.90 -15.36 -20.47
CA ALA A 20 -2.97 -14.51 -19.75
C ALA A 20 -2.48 -15.27 -18.51
N ALA A 21 -1.18 -15.29 -18.27
CA ALA A 21 -0.68 -15.90 -17.05
C ALA A 21 -1.29 -15.11 -15.87
N PRO A 22 -1.48 -15.72 -14.67
CA PRO A 22 -2.13 -15.07 -13.53
C PRO A 22 -1.47 -13.74 -13.09
N TRP A 23 -0.27 -13.45 -13.59
CA TRP A 23 0.51 -12.23 -13.33
C TRP A 23 0.57 -11.27 -14.55
N ASP A 24 -0.13 -11.57 -15.64
CA ASP A 24 -0.12 -10.79 -16.90
C ASP A 24 -1.11 -9.62 -16.89
N ASP A 25 -1.58 -9.24 -15.69
CA ASP A 25 -2.59 -8.24 -15.51
C ASP A 25 -1.95 -6.89 -15.09
N ASP A 26 -1.47 -6.15 -16.07
CA ASP A 26 -0.91 -4.79 -15.95
C ASP A 26 -1.96 -3.69 -15.64
N LYS A 27 -3.15 -4.05 -15.17
CA LYS A 27 -4.15 -3.06 -14.80
C LYS A 27 -3.73 -2.36 -13.50
N LEU A 28 -3.75 -1.05 -13.52
CA LEU A 28 -3.62 -0.21 -12.34
C LEU A 28 -4.69 -0.62 -11.33
N ARG A 29 -4.26 -1.13 -10.18
CA ARG A 29 -5.11 -1.61 -9.09
C ARG A 29 -4.67 -0.92 -7.83
N GLU A 30 -5.35 0.15 -7.47
CA GLU A 30 -4.79 1.05 -6.51
C GLU A 30 -5.85 1.66 -5.63
N GLU A 31 -6.16 1.07 -4.52
CA GLU A 31 -6.87 1.70 -3.42
C GLU A 31 -6.64 0.89 -2.14
N CYS A 32 -5.40 0.75 -1.71
CA CYS A 32 -5.08 0.07 -0.47
C CYS A 32 -4.86 1.06 0.66
N GLY A 33 -5.09 0.63 1.90
CA GLY A 33 -4.78 1.41 3.11
C GLY A 33 -3.72 0.73 3.94
N LEU A 34 -2.76 1.52 4.42
CA LEU A 34 -1.65 1.10 5.28
C LEU A 34 -1.77 1.73 6.65
N PHE A 35 -1.46 0.96 7.66
CA PHE A 35 -1.28 1.44 9.03
C PHE A 35 -0.16 0.68 9.72
N GLY A 36 0.64 1.35 10.53
CA GLY A 36 1.64 0.72 11.38
C GLY A 36 1.90 1.57 12.61
N ILE A 37 2.10 0.95 13.76
CA ILE A 37 2.40 1.60 15.04
C ILE A 37 3.58 0.91 15.72
N TYR A 38 4.47 1.69 16.32
CA TYR A 38 5.64 1.25 17.05
C TYR A 38 5.65 1.78 18.47
N GLY A 39 5.84 0.90 19.46
CA GLY A 39 6.01 1.25 20.85
C GLY A 39 4.71 1.44 21.63
N HIS A 40 3.63 0.70 21.31
CA HIS A 40 2.35 0.76 22.01
C HIS A 40 1.89 -0.60 22.50
N ASP A 41 1.49 -0.72 23.76
CA ASP A 41 1.09 -2.02 24.36
C ASP A 41 -0.11 -2.65 23.62
N ASP A 42 -1.06 -1.82 23.13
CA ASP A 42 -2.23 -2.22 22.34
C ASP A 42 -2.02 -2.00 20.84
N ALA A 43 -0.80 -2.26 20.32
CA ALA A 43 -0.47 -1.94 18.93
C ALA A 43 -1.43 -2.55 17.91
N ALA A 44 -1.83 -3.81 18.09
CA ALA A 44 -2.75 -4.48 17.18
C ALA A 44 -4.16 -3.88 17.21
N ALA A 45 -4.67 -3.46 18.38
CA ALA A 45 -5.98 -2.82 18.52
C ALA A 45 -6.00 -1.45 17.81
N HIS A 46 -4.97 -0.63 18.00
CA HIS A 46 -4.82 0.63 17.28
C HIS A 46 -4.66 0.41 15.77
N THR A 47 -3.96 -0.64 15.36
CA THR A 47 -3.86 -1.01 13.95
C THR A 47 -5.23 -1.37 13.37
N ALA A 48 -6.03 -2.15 14.09
CA ALA A 48 -7.39 -2.48 13.64
C ALA A 48 -8.29 -1.24 13.51
N LEU A 49 -8.22 -0.31 14.48
CA LEU A 49 -8.96 0.97 14.40
C LEU A 49 -8.49 1.84 13.25
N GLY A 50 -7.17 1.99 13.06
CA GLY A 50 -6.61 2.74 11.94
C GLY A 50 -7.00 2.15 10.59
N LEU A 51 -6.96 0.82 10.44
CA LEU A 51 -7.45 0.14 9.23
C LEU A 51 -8.95 0.28 9.01
N HIS A 52 -9.74 0.30 10.09
CA HIS A 52 -11.17 0.57 10.01
C HIS A 52 -11.45 1.98 9.47
N ALA A 53 -10.69 2.98 9.90
CA ALA A 53 -10.78 4.33 9.34
C ALA A 53 -10.38 4.38 7.86
N LEU A 54 -9.50 3.48 7.42
CA LEU A 54 -9.05 3.33 6.03
C LEU A 54 -9.89 2.34 5.21
N GLN A 55 -11.02 1.84 5.74
CA GLN A 55 -11.84 0.80 5.08
C GLN A 55 -12.36 1.24 3.70
N HIS A 56 -12.56 2.54 3.47
CA HIS A 56 -12.94 3.10 2.18
C HIS A 56 -11.90 2.83 1.08
N ARG A 57 -10.62 2.61 1.46
CA ARG A 57 -9.52 2.26 0.55
C ARG A 57 -9.45 0.78 0.20
N GLY A 58 -10.14 -0.09 0.94
CA GLY A 58 -10.12 -1.52 0.65
C GLY A 58 -11.15 -2.29 1.48
N GLN A 59 -12.04 -3.03 0.81
CA GLN A 59 -13.14 -3.77 1.42
C GLN A 59 -13.08 -5.28 1.16
N GLU A 60 -12.08 -5.74 0.40
CA GLU A 60 -11.99 -7.13 -0.02
C GLU A 60 -11.35 -8.02 1.04
N SER A 61 -10.30 -7.51 1.65
CA SER A 61 -9.55 -8.26 2.66
C SER A 61 -8.75 -7.32 3.55
N ALA A 62 -8.45 -7.81 4.76
CA ALA A 62 -7.62 -7.11 5.72
C ALA A 62 -6.62 -8.07 6.38
N GLY A 63 -5.49 -7.54 6.80
CA GLY A 63 -4.49 -8.29 7.53
C GLY A 63 -3.74 -7.42 8.52
N ILE A 64 -3.39 -8.03 9.66
CA ILE A 64 -2.54 -7.44 10.69
C ILE A 64 -1.41 -8.41 11.01
N VAL A 65 -0.21 -7.87 11.17
CA VAL A 65 0.95 -8.55 11.73
C VAL A 65 1.43 -7.77 12.94
N ALA A 66 1.65 -8.45 14.06
CA ALA A 66 2.19 -7.89 15.29
C ALA A 66 3.47 -8.63 15.72
N TYR A 67 4.32 -7.97 16.50
CA TYR A 67 5.54 -8.58 17.06
C TYR A 67 5.61 -8.34 18.57
N ASP A 68 5.72 -9.41 19.36
CA ASP A 68 5.67 -9.38 20.82
C ASP A 68 7.04 -9.32 21.52
N GLY A 69 8.11 -9.22 20.74
CA GLY A 69 9.49 -9.26 21.23
C GLY A 69 10.17 -10.62 21.03
N GLU A 70 9.39 -11.68 20.79
CA GLU A 70 9.89 -13.04 20.58
C GLU A 70 9.49 -13.57 19.20
N GLN A 71 8.21 -13.42 18.82
CA GLN A 71 7.67 -13.96 17.58
C GLN A 71 6.67 -13.03 16.90
N PHE A 72 6.47 -13.27 15.60
CA PHE A 72 5.46 -12.59 14.82
C PHE A 72 4.13 -13.31 14.89
N HIS A 73 3.06 -12.57 15.11
CA HIS A 73 1.68 -13.03 15.08
C HIS A 73 0.98 -12.40 13.90
N SER A 74 0.21 -13.17 13.14
CA SER A 74 -0.52 -12.64 11.99
C SER A 74 -1.94 -13.17 11.92
N HIS A 75 -2.86 -12.30 11.52
CA HIS A 75 -4.19 -12.67 11.10
C HIS A 75 -4.52 -11.97 9.78
N ARG A 76 -4.96 -12.73 8.78
CA ARG A 76 -5.29 -12.25 7.44
C ARG A 76 -6.58 -12.92 6.99
N ALA A 77 -7.58 -12.14 6.59
CA ALA A 77 -8.89 -12.65 6.22
C ALA A 77 -9.55 -11.82 5.12
N HIS A 78 -10.49 -12.42 4.41
CA HIS A 78 -11.39 -11.74 3.50
C HIS A 78 -12.48 -11.00 4.26
N GLY A 79 -13.02 -9.93 3.66
CA GLY A 79 -14.05 -9.09 4.23
C GLY A 79 -13.52 -7.86 4.96
N LEU A 80 -14.41 -7.21 5.69
CA LEU A 80 -14.14 -5.95 6.35
C LEU A 80 -13.29 -6.11 7.61
N VAL A 81 -12.61 -5.03 8.00
CA VAL A 81 -11.83 -4.99 9.25
C VAL A 81 -12.71 -5.30 10.46
N GLY A 82 -13.91 -4.67 10.53
CA GLY A 82 -14.85 -4.88 11.64
C GLY A 82 -15.33 -6.34 11.77
N ASP A 83 -15.41 -7.09 10.67
CA ASP A 83 -15.84 -8.49 10.71
C ASP A 83 -14.72 -9.43 11.23
N ASN A 84 -13.47 -9.07 10.98
CA ASN A 84 -12.33 -9.96 11.21
C ASN A 84 -11.51 -9.63 12.47
N PHE A 85 -11.62 -8.39 12.99
CA PHE A 85 -10.80 -7.89 14.11
C PHE A 85 -11.64 -7.37 15.28
N ASN A 86 -12.93 -7.73 15.37
CA ASN A 86 -13.79 -7.48 16.52
C ASN A 86 -13.86 -8.67 17.52
N ASP A 87 -13.34 -9.83 17.13
CA ASP A 87 -13.31 -11.02 17.97
C ASP A 87 -12.17 -10.94 18.99
N PRO A 88 -12.50 -10.99 20.32
CA PRO A 88 -11.48 -10.90 21.38
C PRO A 88 -10.42 -11.99 21.31
N GLU A 89 -10.75 -13.19 20.84
CA GLU A 89 -9.79 -14.29 20.73
C GLU A 89 -8.76 -14.01 19.62
N THR A 90 -9.22 -13.51 18.48
CA THR A 90 -8.34 -13.10 17.38
C THR A 90 -7.43 -11.97 17.82
N MET A 91 -7.96 -10.94 18.49
CA MET A 91 -7.15 -9.83 19.00
C MET A 91 -6.16 -10.25 20.08
N ALA A 92 -6.54 -11.16 20.98
CA ALA A 92 -5.66 -11.69 22.01
C ALA A 92 -4.45 -12.49 21.45
N ARG A 93 -4.55 -13.00 20.23
CA ARG A 93 -3.42 -13.65 19.52
C ARG A 93 -2.45 -12.65 18.89
N LEU A 94 -2.89 -11.45 18.56
CA LEU A 94 -2.07 -10.41 17.93
C LEU A 94 -1.36 -9.56 18.98
N LYS A 95 -0.47 -10.20 19.75
CA LYS A 95 0.26 -9.56 20.85
C LYS A 95 1.44 -8.76 20.35
N GLY A 96 1.83 -7.75 21.10
CA GLY A 96 3.10 -7.07 20.93
C GLY A 96 3.03 -5.56 20.91
N GLY A 97 4.20 -4.95 21.05
CA GLY A 97 4.37 -3.49 21.08
C GLY A 97 4.58 -2.86 19.71
N VAL A 98 4.59 -3.65 18.64
CA VAL A 98 4.69 -3.19 17.25
C VAL A 98 3.69 -3.95 16.42
N ALA A 99 2.91 -3.24 15.60
CA ALA A 99 1.99 -3.88 14.68
C ALA A 99 1.89 -3.07 13.37
N MET A 100 1.55 -3.76 12.29
CA MET A 100 1.21 -3.16 11.01
C MET A 100 0.08 -3.91 10.35
N GLY A 101 -0.67 -3.21 9.49
CA GLY A 101 -1.78 -3.82 8.79
C GLY A 101 -2.04 -3.18 7.44
N HIS A 102 -2.95 -3.83 6.71
CA HIS A 102 -3.31 -3.50 5.36
C HIS A 102 -4.78 -3.80 5.09
N VAL A 103 -5.47 -2.91 4.40
CA VAL A 103 -6.76 -3.16 3.76
C VAL A 103 -6.58 -3.16 2.25
N ARG A 104 -7.19 -4.14 1.58
CA ARG A 104 -7.01 -4.38 0.15
C ARG A 104 -8.29 -4.10 -0.61
N TYR A 105 -8.10 -3.46 -1.76
CA TYR A 105 -9.09 -3.39 -2.83
C TYR A 105 -8.57 -4.18 -4.04
N SER A 106 -9.42 -5.03 -4.63
CA SER A 106 -9.10 -5.75 -5.86
C SER A 106 -10.18 -5.51 -6.90
N THR A 107 -9.79 -5.07 -8.06
CA THR A 107 -10.72 -4.76 -9.16
C THR A 107 -10.95 -5.95 -10.10
N SER A 108 -10.17 -7.02 -10.01
CA SER A 108 -10.38 -8.25 -10.80
C SER A 108 -9.46 -9.39 -10.36
N GLY A 109 -9.90 -10.62 -10.58
CA GLY A 109 -9.18 -11.86 -10.34
C GLY A 109 -9.65 -12.61 -9.09
N ASP A 110 -9.29 -13.88 -8.99
CA ASP A 110 -9.62 -14.72 -7.84
C ASP A 110 -9.09 -14.07 -6.56
N VAL A 111 -9.99 -13.92 -5.60
CA VAL A 111 -9.69 -13.48 -4.24
C VAL A 111 -8.90 -14.60 -3.56
N VAL A 112 -7.58 -14.52 -3.65
CA VAL A 112 -6.70 -15.59 -3.15
C VAL A 112 -6.08 -15.14 -1.84
N THR A 113 -6.31 -15.90 -0.78
CA THR A 113 -5.80 -15.63 0.58
C THR A 113 -4.29 -15.36 0.61
N ARG A 114 -3.52 -15.97 -0.27
CA ARG A 114 -2.06 -15.78 -0.39
C ARG A 114 -1.65 -14.36 -0.82
N ASN A 115 -2.58 -13.55 -1.36
CA ASN A 115 -2.34 -12.17 -1.77
C ASN A 115 -2.71 -11.15 -0.68
N ILE A 116 -3.31 -11.61 0.43
CA ILE A 116 -3.67 -10.72 1.54
C ILE A 116 -2.39 -10.27 2.23
N GLN A 117 -2.23 -8.95 2.32
CA GLN A 117 -1.09 -8.34 2.98
C GLN A 117 -1.43 -8.03 4.46
N PRO A 118 -0.40 -7.86 5.32
CA PRO A 118 1.03 -7.87 5.05
C PRO A 118 1.55 -9.23 4.59
N LEU A 119 2.46 -9.23 3.60
CA LEU A 119 3.23 -10.43 3.25
C LEU A 119 4.34 -10.63 4.27
N PHE A 120 4.57 -11.87 4.67
CA PHE A 120 5.61 -12.21 5.66
C PHE A 120 6.63 -13.16 5.04
N ALA A 121 7.90 -12.90 5.33
CA ALA A 121 9.01 -13.77 5.00
C ALA A 121 10.02 -13.83 6.14
N GLU A 122 10.66 -14.96 6.30
CA GLU A 122 11.75 -15.14 7.25
C GLU A 122 13.08 -15.16 6.50
N PHE A 123 13.99 -14.32 6.96
CA PHE A 123 15.35 -14.18 6.44
C PHE A 123 16.37 -14.63 7.48
N MET A 124 17.63 -14.75 7.07
CA MET A 124 18.73 -14.96 7.99
C MET A 124 18.80 -13.86 9.11
N PHE A 125 18.23 -12.70 8.89
CA PHE A 125 18.17 -11.59 9.85
C PHE A 125 16.92 -11.57 10.70
N GLY A 126 16.05 -12.57 10.61
CA GLY A 126 14.74 -12.63 11.25
C GLY A 126 13.58 -12.33 10.31
N GLY A 127 12.39 -12.18 10.90
CA GLY A 127 11.17 -11.96 10.15
C GLY A 127 11.06 -10.55 9.56
N LEU A 128 10.42 -10.47 8.40
CA LEU A 128 10.04 -9.24 7.72
C LEU A 128 8.57 -9.33 7.28
N ALA A 129 7.76 -8.39 7.72
CA ALA A 129 6.43 -8.16 7.16
C ALA A 129 6.45 -6.93 6.25
N VAL A 130 5.76 -6.97 5.11
CA VAL A 130 5.67 -5.86 4.15
C VAL A 130 4.24 -5.69 3.68
N ALA A 131 3.77 -4.45 3.67
CA ALA A 131 2.51 -4.04 3.06
C ALA A 131 2.73 -2.87 2.10
N HIS A 132 1.97 -2.85 1.01
CA HIS A 132 2.15 -1.96 -0.12
C HIS A 132 0.81 -1.36 -0.57
N ASN A 133 0.78 -0.05 -0.71
CA ASN A 133 -0.26 0.70 -1.42
C ASN A 133 0.36 1.27 -2.69
N GLY A 134 -0.07 0.80 -3.83
CA GLY A 134 0.40 1.23 -5.13
C GLY A 134 0.59 0.09 -6.14
N ASN A 135 1.34 0.37 -7.20
CA ASN A 135 1.60 -0.58 -8.28
C ASN A 135 3.02 -0.44 -8.82
N LEU A 136 3.72 -1.56 -8.94
CA LEU A 136 5.07 -1.62 -9.52
C LEU A 136 4.97 -1.92 -11.01
N THR A 137 5.29 -0.95 -11.83
CA THR A 137 5.14 -1.04 -13.29
C THR A 137 6.10 -2.04 -13.94
N ASN A 138 7.23 -2.33 -13.30
CA ASN A 138 8.22 -3.31 -13.76
C ASN A 138 8.18 -4.65 -12.99
N ALA A 139 7.16 -4.87 -12.15
CA ALA A 139 7.05 -6.08 -11.32
C ALA A 139 7.09 -7.38 -12.12
N TYR A 140 6.40 -7.43 -13.26
CA TYR A 140 6.39 -8.60 -14.14
C TYR A 140 7.81 -8.97 -14.63
N GLN A 141 8.57 -7.99 -15.11
CA GLN A 141 9.93 -8.19 -15.62
C GLN A 141 10.86 -8.64 -14.49
N LEU A 142 10.79 -7.99 -13.33
CA LEU A 142 11.59 -8.35 -12.16
C LEU A 142 11.26 -9.77 -11.67
N ARG A 143 9.96 -10.09 -11.56
CA ARG A 143 9.50 -11.45 -11.19
C ARG A 143 10.07 -12.51 -12.13
N ARG A 144 9.98 -12.29 -13.44
CA ARG A 144 10.53 -13.22 -14.42
C ARG A 144 12.02 -13.46 -14.20
N THR A 145 12.80 -12.40 -14.07
CA THR A 145 14.24 -12.49 -13.81
C THR A 145 14.55 -13.23 -12.50
N LEU A 146 13.77 -12.98 -11.46
CA LEU A 146 13.93 -13.64 -10.16
C LEU A 146 13.60 -15.13 -10.25
N VAL A 147 12.53 -15.51 -10.95
CA VAL A 147 12.17 -16.93 -11.18
C VAL A 147 13.26 -17.65 -11.99
N GLU A 148 13.82 -17.03 -13.03
CA GLU A 148 14.94 -17.57 -13.80
C GLU A 148 16.19 -17.80 -12.92
N ARG A 149 16.34 -17.07 -11.82
CA ARG A 149 17.39 -17.25 -10.80
C ARG A 149 17.04 -18.25 -9.69
N GLY A 150 15.87 -18.91 -9.79
CA GLY A 150 15.43 -19.92 -8.84
C GLY A 150 14.62 -19.40 -7.65
N ASN A 151 14.19 -18.13 -7.64
CA ASN A 151 13.30 -17.63 -6.60
C ASN A 151 11.91 -18.24 -6.72
N ILE A 152 11.32 -18.64 -5.59
CA ILE A 152 10.02 -19.30 -5.53
C ILE A 152 8.98 -18.31 -4.99
N PHE A 153 8.07 -17.88 -5.85
CA PHE A 153 6.97 -17.00 -5.48
C PHE A 153 5.76 -17.78 -4.96
N GLN A 154 5.14 -17.29 -3.91
CA GLN A 154 3.95 -17.89 -3.29
C GLN A 154 2.66 -17.13 -3.64
N SER A 155 2.75 -15.83 -3.92
CA SER A 155 1.63 -14.97 -4.27
C SER A 155 1.72 -14.49 -5.72
N THR A 156 0.68 -13.82 -6.19
CA THR A 156 0.70 -13.08 -7.46
C THR A 156 0.88 -11.57 -7.25
N SER A 157 1.09 -11.13 -6.00
CA SER A 157 1.31 -9.72 -5.66
C SER A 157 2.65 -9.22 -6.18
N ASP A 158 2.67 -8.01 -6.68
CA ASP A 158 3.88 -7.28 -7.03
C ASP A 158 4.77 -6.99 -5.82
N THR A 159 4.16 -6.83 -4.65
CA THR A 159 4.85 -6.63 -3.35
C THR A 159 5.85 -7.73 -3.05
N GLU A 160 5.59 -8.98 -3.45
CA GLU A 160 6.49 -10.10 -3.20
C GLU A 160 7.83 -9.97 -3.93
N VAL A 161 7.86 -9.21 -5.02
CA VAL A 161 9.11 -8.87 -5.74
C VAL A 161 10.09 -8.14 -4.82
N ILE A 162 9.60 -7.21 -3.98
CA ILE A 162 10.43 -6.46 -3.02
C ILE A 162 11.10 -7.42 -2.03
N ILE A 163 10.34 -8.39 -1.51
CA ILE A 163 10.85 -9.40 -0.57
C ILE A 163 11.99 -10.19 -1.22
N HIS A 164 11.79 -10.65 -2.45
CA HIS A 164 12.82 -11.42 -3.16
C HIS A 164 14.05 -10.59 -3.51
N LEU A 165 13.90 -9.33 -3.91
CA LEU A 165 15.03 -8.42 -4.15
C LEU A 165 15.84 -8.20 -2.87
N MET A 166 15.19 -8.04 -1.71
CA MET A 166 15.86 -7.95 -0.42
C MET A 166 16.57 -9.26 -0.05
N ALA A 167 15.97 -10.41 -0.38
CA ALA A 167 16.53 -11.73 -0.06
C ALA A 167 17.84 -11.99 -0.80
N ILE A 168 17.94 -11.59 -2.09
CA ILE A 168 19.14 -11.80 -2.90
C ILE A 168 20.21 -10.71 -2.71
N SER A 169 19.89 -9.62 -2.02
CA SER A 169 20.86 -8.56 -1.71
C SER A 169 21.96 -9.11 -0.79
N THR A 170 23.20 -8.69 -1.02
CA THR A 170 24.38 -9.04 -0.22
C THR A 170 24.71 -8.00 0.86
N ALA A 171 23.95 -6.91 0.94
CA ALA A 171 24.15 -5.87 1.94
C ALA A 171 24.02 -6.42 3.38
N GLY A 172 24.80 -5.87 4.30
CA GLY A 172 24.91 -6.37 5.68
C GLY A 172 23.71 -5.99 6.57
N HIS A 173 23.02 -4.88 6.26
CA HIS A 173 21.92 -4.36 7.07
C HIS A 173 20.59 -4.37 6.30
N VAL A 174 19.50 -4.59 7.03
CA VAL A 174 18.14 -4.68 6.43
C VAL A 174 17.74 -3.41 5.68
N ILE A 175 18.13 -2.23 6.16
CA ILE A 175 17.83 -0.95 5.49
C ILE A 175 18.58 -0.84 4.17
N ASP A 176 19.85 -1.24 4.12
CA ASP A 176 20.64 -1.22 2.88
C ASP A 176 20.06 -2.18 1.84
N ARG A 177 19.61 -3.38 2.27
CA ARG A 177 18.90 -4.33 1.40
C ARG A 177 17.60 -3.76 0.86
N LEU A 178 16.83 -3.07 1.70
CA LEU A 178 15.63 -2.39 1.26
C LEU A 178 15.97 -1.30 0.24
N ILE A 179 16.98 -0.47 0.48
CA ILE A 179 17.44 0.57 -0.44
C ILE A 179 17.85 -0.04 -1.80
N GLU A 180 18.59 -1.15 -1.80
CA GLU A 180 18.98 -1.86 -3.02
C GLU A 180 17.75 -2.40 -3.78
N ALA A 181 16.76 -2.93 -3.07
CA ALA A 181 15.50 -3.38 -3.67
C ALA A 181 14.71 -2.20 -4.27
N LEU A 182 14.56 -1.11 -3.51
CA LEU A 182 13.81 0.09 -3.92
C LEU A 182 14.43 0.78 -5.15
N LYS A 183 15.75 0.70 -5.34
CA LYS A 183 16.42 1.24 -6.54
C LYS A 183 16.14 0.44 -7.81
N GLN A 184 15.63 -0.78 -7.71
CA GLN A 184 15.32 -1.65 -8.85
C GLN A 184 13.84 -1.62 -9.23
N ILE A 185 12.94 -1.22 -8.32
CA ILE A 185 11.51 -1.14 -8.61
C ILE A 185 11.15 0.20 -9.23
N GLU A 186 10.12 0.18 -10.08
CA GLU A 186 9.53 1.34 -10.73
C GLU A 186 8.04 1.36 -10.49
N GLY A 187 7.46 2.55 -10.31
CA GLY A 187 6.02 2.72 -10.12
C GLY A 187 5.67 3.68 -9.01
N ALA A 188 4.41 3.67 -8.64
CA ALA A 188 3.86 4.44 -7.53
C ALA A 188 3.72 3.52 -6.32
N TYR A 189 4.29 3.91 -5.17
CA TYR A 189 4.18 3.09 -3.96
C TYR A 189 4.32 3.89 -2.68
N SER A 190 3.53 3.49 -1.69
CA SER A 190 3.84 3.68 -0.28
C SER A 190 3.96 2.31 0.37
N LEU A 191 4.98 2.11 1.19
CA LEU A 191 5.24 0.85 1.87
C LEU A 191 5.27 1.07 3.37
N VAL A 192 4.73 0.10 4.10
CA VAL A 192 5.03 -0.09 5.52
C VAL A 192 5.64 -1.47 5.66
N ALA A 193 6.79 -1.54 6.31
CA ALA A 193 7.48 -2.79 6.59
C ALA A 193 7.84 -2.88 8.07
N MET A 194 7.87 -4.10 8.60
CA MET A 194 8.18 -4.35 9.99
C MET A 194 9.19 -5.49 10.11
N THR A 195 10.21 -5.26 10.89
CA THR A 195 11.16 -6.28 11.36
C THR A 195 11.00 -6.47 12.88
N GLN A 196 11.75 -7.37 13.46
CA GLN A 196 11.79 -7.56 14.93
C GLN A 196 12.12 -6.28 15.71
N LYS A 197 12.81 -5.30 15.11
CA LYS A 197 13.32 -4.10 15.81
C LYS A 197 12.86 -2.78 15.22
N LYS A 198 12.22 -2.79 14.05
CA LYS A 198 11.96 -1.56 13.28
C LYS A 198 10.59 -1.59 12.63
N LEU A 199 9.93 -0.45 12.65
CA LEU A 199 8.85 -0.13 11.75
C LEU A 199 9.40 0.84 10.70
N ILE A 200 9.14 0.58 9.43
CA ILE A 200 9.75 1.29 8.30
C ILE A 200 8.64 1.80 7.39
N GLY A 201 8.65 3.09 7.09
CA GLY A 201 7.79 3.71 6.08
C GLY A 201 8.60 4.12 4.87
N VAL A 202 8.07 3.92 3.67
CA VAL A 202 8.71 4.35 2.42
C VAL A 202 7.68 5.03 1.54
N ARG A 203 8.04 6.16 0.97
CA ARG A 203 7.24 6.81 -0.07
C ARG A 203 8.02 6.86 -1.38
N ASP A 204 7.37 6.61 -2.50
CA ASP A 204 8.02 6.59 -3.82
C ASP A 204 8.70 7.92 -4.15
N PRO A 205 9.74 7.93 -5.02
CA PRO A 205 10.53 9.14 -5.30
C PRO A 205 9.76 10.29 -5.96
N MET A 206 8.57 10.03 -6.51
CA MET A 206 7.68 11.05 -7.09
C MET A 206 6.58 11.48 -6.12
N GLY A 207 6.38 10.74 -5.02
CA GLY A 207 5.35 10.99 -4.02
C GLY A 207 3.93 10.82 -4.55
N VAL A 208 3.72 9.79 -5.38
CA VAL A 208 2.42 9.54 -6.02
C VAL A 208 1.37 9.12 -4.99
N ARG A 209 1.73 8.21 -4.08
CA ARG A 209 0.84 7.73 -3.02
C ARG A 209 1.14 8.44 -1.70
N PRO A 210 0.09 8.74 -0.89
CA PRO A 210 0.27 9.38 0.40
C PRO A 210 0.82 8.42 1.45
N LEU A 211 1.59 8.96 2.37
CA LEU A 211 2.00 8.33 3.62
C LEU A 211 2.27 9.42 4.64
N VAL A 212 1.74 9.28 5.84
CA VAL A 212 1.87 10.25 6.92
C VAL A 212 2.55 9.65 8.14
N LEU A 213 3.28 10.48 8.86
CA LEU A 213 3.86 10.18 10.18
C LEU A 213 3.00 10.84 11.25
N GLY A 214 2.59 10.05 12.25
CA GLY A 214 1.84 10.49 13.41
C GLY A 214 2.48 10.04 14.71
N ARG A 215 1.93 10.50 15.84
CA ARG A 215 2.36 10.16 17.18
C ARG A 215 1.19 10.00 18.13
N LEU A 216 1.22 8.96 18.96
CA LEU A 216 0.29 8.73 20.06
C LEU A 216 1.09 8.55 21.35
N GLY A 217 1.13 9.57 22.21
CA GLY A 217 2.03 9.58 23.36
C GLY A 217 3.50 9.45 22.91
N ASP A 218 4.17 8.39 23.36
CA ASP A 218 5.55 8.07 22.95
C ASP A 218 5.63 7.17 21.71
N SER A 219 4.48 6.65 21.23
CA SER A 219 4.41 5.75 20.10
C SER A 219 4.38 6.52 18.77
N HIS A 220 5.03 5.96 17.73
CA HIS A 220 5.04 6.55 16.38
C HIS A 220 4.18 5.72 15.42
N ILE A 221 3.54 6.40 14.49
CA ILE A 221 2.55 5.82 13.58
C ILE A 221 2.90 6.19 12.14
N LEU A 222 2.71 5.23 11.24
CA LEU A 222 2.70 5.42 9.79
C LEU A 222 1.32 5.04 9.26
N ALA A 223 0.69 5.91 8.49
CA ALA A 223 -0.63 5.66 7.91
C ALA A 223 -0.76 6.24 6.50
N SER A 224 -1.69 5.69 5.71
CA SER A 224 -1.98 6.23 4.38
C SER A 224 -2.66 7.61 4.45
N GLU A 225 -3.50 7.85 5.45
CA GLU A 225 -4.27 9.10 5.61
C GLU A 225 -4.35 9.56 7.07
N THR A 226 -4.59 10.85 7.27
CA THR A 226 -4.72 11.44 8.61
C THR A 226 -5.96 10.95 9.35
N CYS A 227 -7.05 10.59 8.67
CA CYS A 227 -8.24 10.03 9.31
C CYS A 227 -7.95 8.78 10.16
N ALA A 228 -6.90 8.03 9.82
CA ALA A 228 -6.45 6.88 10.61
C ALA A 228 -5.73 7.30 11.90
N LEU A 229 -5.19 8.50 11.96
CA LEU A 229 -4.65 9.09 13.18
C LEU A 229 -5.78 9.62 14.07
N ASP A 230 -6.74 10.31 13.46
CA ASP A 230 -7.86 10.96 14.17
C ASP A 230 -8.69 9.95 14.96
N ILE A 231 -9.00 8.77 14.38
CA ILE A 231 -9.84 7.75 15.04
C ILE A 231 -9.23 7.22 16.35
N ILE A 232 -7.90 7.25 16.46
CA ILE A 232 -7.17 6.79 17.64
C ILE A 232 -6.69 7.93 18.54
N GLY A 233 -6.99 9.19 18.19
CA GLY A 233 -6.55 10.36 18.92
C GLY A 233 -5.05 10.64 18.82
N ALA A 234 -4.42 10.26 17.72
CA ALA A 234 -2.99 10.51 17.47
C ALA A 234 -2.76 11.87 16.80
N ASP A 235 -1.65 12.50 17.15
CA ASP A 235 -1.20 13.75 16.53
C ASP A 235 -0.60 13.49 15.15
N PHE A 236 -0.99 14.28 14.14
CA PHE A 236 -0.30 14.36 12.87
C PHE A 236 1.02 15.13 13.02
N ILE A 237 2.13 14.53 12.60
CA ILE A 237 3.43 15.20 12.63
C ILE A 237 3.71 15.86 11.27
N ARG A 238 3.70 15.06 10.19
CA ARG A 238 3.95 15.52 8.82
C ARG A 238 3.65 14.42 7.77
N ASP A 239 3.56 14.84 6.54
CA ASP A 239 3.66 13.91 5.41
C ASP A 239 5.08 13.31 5.35
N VAL A 240 5.18 12.05 4.89
CA VAL A 240 6.46 11.45 4.48
C VAL A 240 6.86 12.06 3.14
N GLU A 241 8.09 12.52 3.02
CA GLU A 241 8.56 13.18 1.80
C GLU A 241 8.70 12.20 0.63
N PRO A 242 8.54 12.67 -0.63
CA PRO A 242 8.85 11.85 -1.80
C PRO A 242 10.27 11.31 -1.76
N GLY A 243 10.42 9.98 -1.89
CA GLY A 243 11.70 9.29 -1.84
C GLY A 243 12.29 9.11 -0.45
N GLU A 244 11.53 9.45 0.60
CA GLU A 244 11.97 9.26 1.98
C GLU A 244 11.71 7.83 2.47
N ILE A 245 12.65 7.32 3.25
CA ILE A 245 12.52 6.14 4.10
C ILE A 245 12.55 6.58 5.54
N ILE A 246 11.46 6.42 6.26
CA ILE A 246 11.38 6.59 7.71
C ILE A 246 11.66 5.26 8.39
N VAL A 247 12.55 5.28 9.36
CA VAL A 247 12.86 4.13 10.22
C VAL A 247 12.56 4.51 11.67
N ILE A 248 11.66 3.78 12.28
CA ILE A 248 11.25 3.93 13.68
C ILE A 248 11.79 2.74 14.46
N ASP A 249 12.58 2.98 15.48
CA ASP A 249 13.10 1.95 16.38
C ASP A 249 13.23 2.50 17.81
N ALA A 250 13.84 1.73 18.70
CA ALA A 250 14.04 2.11 20.12
C ALA A 250 14.82 3.43 20.32
N ASN A 251 15.53 3.93 19.30
CA ASN A 251 16.26 5.19 19.32
C ASN A 251 15.44 6.37 18.77
N GLY A 252 14.20 6.12 18.38
CA GLY A 252 13.28 7.13 17.80
C GLY A 252 13.15 7.03 16.28
N VAL A 253 12.90 8.17 15.64
CA VAL A 253 12.62 8.28 14.20
C VAL A 253 13.86 8.78 13.46
N ASN A 254 14.26 8.04 12.44
CA ASN A 254 15.34 8.41 11.52
C ASN A 254 14.83 8.45 10.08
N SER A 255 15.33 9.41 9.30
CA SER A 255 15.00 9.57 7.88
C SER A 255 16.20 9.33 6.98
N TYR A 256 15.96 8.68 5.83
CA TYR A 256 16.95 8.41 4.79
C TYR A 256 16.41 8.84 3.44
N HIS A 257 17.26 9.44 2.59
CA HIS A 257 16.92 9.89 1.24
C HIS A 257 17.86 9.23 0.19
N PRO A 258 17.67 7.94 -0.13
CA PRO A 258 18.63 7.16 -0.92
C PRO A 258 18.57 7.42 -2.43
N PHE A 259 17.59 8.19 -2.91
CA PHE A 259 17.35 8.38 -4.34
C PHE A 259 18.05 9.62 -4.96
N GLY A 260 18.88 10.32 -4.18
CA GLY A 260 19.58 11.52 -4.64
C GLY A 260 18.68 12.75 -4.73
N GLN A 261 18.84 13.57 -5.79
CA GLN A 261 18.04 14.78 -5.94
C GLN A 261 16.54 14.46 -6.08
N ALA A 262 15.71 15.26 -5.40
CA ALA A 262 14.26 15.13 -5.45
C ALA A 262 13.77 15.17 -6.91
N ARG A 263 13.00 14.19 -7.31
CA ARG A 263 12.28 14.18 -8.59
C ARG A 263 11.12 15.18 -8.52
N ALA A 264 10.63 15.63 -9.66
CA ALA A 264 9.42 16.44 -9.69
C ALA A 264 8.27 15.65 -9.04
N ARG A 265 7.59 16.27 -8.07
CA ARG A 265 6.43 15.68 -7.41
C ARG A 265 5.35 15.33 -8.44
N ARG A 266 4.77 14.13 -8.33
CA ARG A 266 3.73 13.60 -9.21
C ARG A 266 2.57 13.06 -8.39
N PHE A 267 2.11 13.86 -7.45
CA PHE A 267 0.98 13.49 -6.60
C PHE A 267 -0.24 13.12 -7.46
N CYS A 268 -0.91 12.03 -7.09
CA CYS A 268 -2.10 11.55 -7.79
C CYS A 268 -3.31 12.39 -7.38
N ILE A 269 -3.85 13.19 -8.30
CA ILE A 269 -5.03 14.03 -8.04
C ILE A 269 -6.27 13.20 -7.62
N PHE A 270 -6.35 11.93 -8.00
CA PHE A 270 -7.44 11.05 -7.60
C PHE A 270 -7.51 10.81 -6.09
N GLU A 271 -6.43 11.03 -5.35
CA GLU A 271 -6.49 11.04 -3.88
C GLU A 271 -7.48 12.12 -3.38
N HIS A 272 -7.46 13.32 -3.96
CA HIS A 272 -8.44 14.36 -3.64
C HIS A 272 -9.80 14.10 -4.25
N VAL A 273 -9.86 13.66 -5.52
CA VAL A 273 -11.13 13.51 -6.26
C VAL A 273 -11.96 12.34 -5.74
N TYR A 274 -11.32 11.22 -5.38
CA TYR A 274 -12.04 9.98 -5.11
C TYR A 274 -11.50 9.16 -3.94
N PHE A 275 -10.16 8.89 -3.86
CA PHE A 275 -9.65 7.85 -2.98
C PHE A 275 -9.72 8.23 -1.50
N ALA A 276 -9.28 9.43 -1.14
CA ALA A 276 -9.15 9.82 0.25
C ALA A 276 -10.50 10.15 0.89
N ARG A 277 -10.59 9.91 2.18
CA ARG A 277 -11.77 10.27 2.97
C ARG A 277 -11.88 11.80 3.09
N PRO A 278 -13.10 12.39 3.05
CA PRO A 278 -13.28 13.85 3.04
C PRO A 278 -12.66 14.59 4.23
N ASP A 279 -12.60 13.96 5.39
CA ASP A 279 -12.02 14.54 6.61
C ASP A 279 -10.49 14.47 6.65
N SER A 280 -9.86 13.72 5.73
CA SER A 280 -8.40 13.62 5.65
C SER A 280 -7.74 14.91 5.16
N VAL A 281 -6.51 15.13 5.62
CA VAL A 281 -5.58 16.16 5.11
C VAL A 281 -4.47 15.44 4.33
N ILE A 282 -4.30 15.79 3.06
CA ILE A 282 -3.29 15.21 2.16
C ILE A 282 -2.53 16.34 1.49
N GLU A 283 -1.21 16.26 1.49
CA GLU A 283 -0.33 17.32 0.96
C GLU A 283 -0.70 18.73 1.50
N GLY A 284 -1.07 18.78 2.78
CA GLY A 284 -1.46 20.02 3.46
C GLY A 284 -2.82 20.59 3.07
N GLN A 285 -3.65 19.85 2.30
CA GLN A 285 -4.97 20.29 1.90
C GLN A 285 -6.05 19.34 2.45
N ASN A 286 -7.10 19.91 3.05
CA ASN A 286 -8.28 19.13 3.45
C ASN A 286 -9.06 18.67 2.22
N VAL A 287 -9.35 17.38 2.13
CA VAL A 287 -9.98 16.75 0.97
C VAL A 287 -11.39 17.29 0.72
N TYR A 288 -12.19 17.52 1.78
CA TYR A 288 -13.52 18.11 1.66
C TYR A 288 -13.47 19.48 1.00
N GLU A 289 -12.56 20.36 1.44
CA GLU A 289 -12.43 21.71 0.90
C GLU A 289 -11.92 21.70 -0.57
N VAL A 290 -11.09 20.73 -0.94
CA VAL A 290 -10.68 20.55 -2.33
C VAL A 290 -11.88 20.16 -3.20
N ARG A 291 -12.67 19.16 -2.77
CA ARG A 291 -13.88 18.71 -3.50
C ARG A 291 -14.90 19.83 -3.64
N LYS A 292 -15.13 20.59 -2.57
CA LYS A 292 -16.01 21.76 -2.59
C LYS A 292 -15.57 22.81 -3.61
N ARG A 293 -14.26 23.12 -3.67
CA ARG A 293 -13.71 24.04 -4.69
C ARG A 293 -13.92 23.50 -6.10
N ILE A 294 -13.72 22.19 -6.33
CA ILE A 294 -14.00 21.56 -7.63
C ILE A 294 -15.47 21.74 -8.02
N GLY A 295 -16.41 21.56 -7.07
CA GLY A 295 -17.84 21.79 -7.32
C GLY A 295 -18.17 23.24 -7.66
N VAL A 296 -17.54 24.21 -7.01
CA VAL A 296 -17.70 25.65 -7.30
C VAL A 296 -17.21 25.96 -8.73
N GLU A 297 -16.04 25.46 -9.11
CA GLU A 297 -15.51 25.65 -10.46
C GLU A 297 -16.41 24.97 -11.52
N LEU A 298 -16.90 23.77 -11.25
CA LEU A 298 -17.83 23.07 -12.13
C LEU A 298 -19.11 23.87 -12.36
N ALA A 299 -19.67 24.46 -11.30
CA ALA A 299 -20.88 25.30 -11.40
C ALA A 299 -20.65 26.58 -12.22
N HIS A 300 -19.45 27.16 -12.19
CA HIS A 300 -19.08 28.29 -13.02
C HIS A 300 -18.84 27.90 -14.48
N GLU A 301 -18.18 26.75 -14.71
CA GLU A 301 -17.82 26.27 -16.06
C GLU A 301 -19.03 25.73 -16.82
N SER A 302 -19.98 25.10 -16.12
CA SER A 302 -21.15 24.47 -16.70
C SER A 302 -22.42 24.80 -15.90
N PRO A 303 -22.90 26.06 -15.90
CA PRO A 303 -24.07 26.46 -15.15
C PRO A 303 -25.32 25.80 -15.71
N VAL A 304 -26.19 25.30 -14.85
CA VAL A 304 -27.47 24.67 -15.21
C VAL A 304 -28.57 25.23 -14.28
N GLU A 305 -29.69 25.64 -14.85
CA GLU A 305 -30.90 25.92 -14.05
C GLU A 305 -31.51 24.59 -13.61
N ALA A 306 -31.63 24.40 -12.29
CA ALA A 306 -32.18 23.18 -11.71
C ALA A 306 -32.97 23.49 -10.45
N ASP A 307 -34.09 22.79 -10.25
CA ASP A 307 -34.90 22.86 -9.03
C ASP A 307 -34.25 22.04 -7.90
N VAL A 308 -33.47 21.01 -8.24
CA VAL A 308 -32.82 20.10 -7.28
C VAL A 308 -31.46 19.70 -7.80
N VAL A 309 -30.47 19.72 -6.91
CA VAL A 309 -29.12 19.16 -7.15
C VAL A 309 -28.97 17.90 -6.30
N VAL A 310 -28.61 16.79 -6.94
CA VAL A 310 -28.43 15.49 -6.29
C VAL A 310 -26.97 15.05 -6.49
N PRO A 311 -26.17 14.97 -5.41
CA PRO A 311 -24.80 14.50 -5.53
C PRO A 311 -24.74 12.99 -5.76
N VAL A 312 -23.69 12.54 -6.45
CA VAL A 312 -23.30 11.13 -6.45
C VAL A 312 -22.36 10.88 -5.26
N PRO A 313 -22.74 10.03 -4.28
CA PRO A 313 -21.87 9.73 -3.15
C PRO A 313 -20.63 8.95 -3.61
N ASP A 314 -19.48 9.01 -2.84
CA ASP A 314 -19.30 9.97 -1.74
C ASP A 314 -18.64 11.27 -2.24
N SER A 315 -17.93 11.24 -3.37
CA SER A 315 -17.09 12.35 -3.86
C SER A 315 -17.86 13.61 -4.21
N GLY A 316 -19.11 13.46 -4.66
CA GLY A 316 -19.94 14.59 -5.07
C GLY A 316 -20.72 15.27 -3.91
N VAL A 317 -20.64 14.75 -2.70
CA VAL A 317 -21.40 15.30 -1.55
C VAL A 317 -20.90 16.68 -1.12
N PRO A 318 -19.58 16.94 -1.02
CA PRO A 318 -19.08 18.27 -0.68
C PRO A 318 -19.41 19.32 -1.74
#